data_ae55a8545593c588e942c6f37d8c32b6
#
_entry.id   ae55a8545593c588e942c6f37d8c32b6
#
_cell.length_a   1.000
_cell.length_b   1.000
_cell.length_c   1.000
_cell.angle_alpha   90.00
_cell.angle_beta   90.00
_cell.angle_gamma   90.00
#
_symmetry.space_group_name_H-M   'P 1'
#
loop_
_entity.id
_entity.type
_entity.pdbx_description
1 polymer ?
#
loop_
_entity_poly.entity_id
_entity_poly.type
_entity_poly.pdbx_seq_one_letter_code
_entity_poly.pdbx_strand_id
1 'polypeptide(L)'
;MRRGMTRWRLVIHGGAGSERIAHDDPAHEAQARAGLEEALAAGAAILERGESAIDAVETAARLLEENPCFNAGRGSVLTEQGEVELDAAIMDGRTRAAGAVSGIKTTRAPISLARRLMEHGPHVFLAGAAADRFAATSGLEQVANDFFILPERRRQLDEALAAGSAADPIKYGTIGAVAVDADGNVAAATSTGGITAKRWGRVGDSPLIGAGTYADNRAAAISATGSGEYFIRAVAAHEVAARIRLGCETLQQAIDGVLADIASLGGKGGLIAVSPSGDAAWGFTTPAMYRGMADASGRTVAIYSEETER
;
A
#
# COMPACT_ATOMS: atom_id res chain seq x y z
N MET A 1 -2.24 17.60 -34.82
CA MET A 1 -2.85 16.54 -33.98
C MET A 1 -2.83 17.03 -32.55
N ARG A 2 -3.99 17.32 -31.96
CA ARG A 2 -4.08 17.61 -30.52
C ARG A 2 -3.73 16.29 -29.82
N ARG A 3 -2.59 16.21 -29.11
CA ARG A 3 -2.39 15.18 -28.08
C ARG A 3 -3.57 15.30 -27.14
N GLY A 4 -4.44 14.30 -27.08
CA GLY A 4 -5.46 14.24 -26.04
C GLY A 4 -4.71 14.42 -24.71
N MET A 5 -5.19 15.31 -23.85
CA MET A 5 -4.62 15.48 -22.51
C MET A 5 -4.65 14.12 -21.85
N THR A 6 -3.50 13.51 -21.72
CA THR A 6 -3.33 12.25 -20.98
C THR A 6 -3.71 12.57 -19.53
N ARG A 7 -4.72 11.90 -19.04
CA ARG A 7 -5.31 12.18 -17.71
C ARG A 7 -4.44 11.46 -16.71
N TRP A 8 -3.50 12.14 -16.07
CA TRP A 8 -2.84 11.58 -14.90
C TRP A 8 -3.87 11.26 -13.80
N ARG A 9 -3.58 10.24 -13.02
CA ARG A 9 -4.38 9.86 -11.86
C ARG A 9 -3.54 9.23 -10.77
N LEU A 10 -3.90 9.51 -9.52
CA LEU A 10 -3.33 8.90 -8.33
C LEU A 10 -4.46 8.33 -7.49
N VAL A 11 -4.34 7.07 -7.07
CA VAL A 11 -5.23 6.44 -6.09
C VAL A 11 -4.39 5.93 -4.95
N ILE A 12 -4.83 6.17 -3.71
CA ILE A 12 -4.14 5.70 -2.51
C ILE A 12 -5.09 4.92 -1.59
N HIS A 13 -4.53 4.06 -0.74
CA HIS A 13 -5.23 3.49 0.40
C HIS A 13 -4.40 3.58 1.68
N GLY A 14 -5.08 3.72 2.80
CA GLY A 14 -4.52 3.65 4.16
C GLY A 14 -4.90 2.36 4.89
N GLY A 15 -5.38 1.35 4.14
CA GLY A 15 -5.77 0.05 4.65
C GLY A 15 -7.25 -0.23 4.65
N ALA A 16 -7.60 -1.52 4.56
CA ALA A 16 -8.94 -2.04 4.75
C ALA A 16 -9.10 -2.60 6.17
N GLY A 17 -10.21 -2.31 6.84
CA GLY A 17 -10.38 -2.67 8.24
C GLY A 17 -11.82 -2.61 8.75
N SER A 18 -12.00 -2.61 10.09
CA SER A 18 -13.29 -2.53 10.74
C SER A 18 -13.77 -1.07 10.89
N GLU A 19 -15.07 -0.82 10.69
CA GLU A 19 -15.71 0.49 10.89
C GLU A 19 -15.51 1.06 12.31
N ARG A 20 -15.37 0.19 13.33
CA ARG A 20 -15.34 0.59 14.73
C ARG A 20 -14.26 1.61 15.07
N ILE A 21 -13.12 1.57 14.40
CA ILE A 21 -11.99 2.45 14.75
C ILE A 21 -12.30 3.90 14.38
N ALA A 22 -12.94 4.14 13.24
CA ALA A 22 -13.25 5.48 12.80
C ALA A 22 -14.49 6.06 13.50
N HIS A 23 -15.55 5.25 13.71
CA HIS A 23 -16.76 5.70 14.41
C HIS A 23 -16.56 5.93 15.90
N ASP A 24 -15.69 5.14 16.56
CA ASP A 24 -15.46 5.23 17.99
C ASP A 24 -14.44 6.32 18.38
N ASP A 25 -13.66 6.84 17.39
CA ASP A 25 -12.67 7.92 17.60
C ASP A 25 -12.71 8.96 16.45
N PRO A 26 -13.58 9.98 16.55
CA PRO A 26 -13.66 11.04 15.56
C PRO A 26 -12.36 11.84 15.36
N ALA A 27 -11.51 11.91 16.39
CA ALA A 27 -10.23 12.61 16.29
C ALA A 27 -9.25 11.80 15.42
N HIS A 28 -9.21 10.48 15.60
CA HIS A 28 -8.44 9.59 14.74
C HIS A 28 -8.92 9.62 13.29
N GLU A 29 -10.25 9.60 13.07
CA GLU A 29 -10.83 9.72 11.72
C GLU A 29 -10.39 11.01 11.04
N ALA A 30 -10.50 12.16 11.74
CA ALA A 30 -10.10 13.45 11.19
C ALA A 30 -8.60 13.49 10.84
N GLN A 31 -7.74 12.92 11.69
CA GLN A 31 -6.30 12.83 11.43
C GLN A 31 -5.99 11.90 10.25
N ALA A 32 -6.69 10.77 10.12
CA ALA A 32 -6.51 9.86 9.01
C ALA A 32 -6.94 10.50 7.68
N ARG A 33 -8.08 11.18 7.65
CA ARG A 33 -8.52 11.95 6.45
C ARG A 33 -7.50 13.02 6.07
N ALA A 34 -7.01 13.78 7.04
CA ALA A 34 -5.98 14.79 6.79
C ALA A 34 -4.68 14.17 6.23
N GLY A 35 -4.27 13.01 6.73
CA GLY A 35 -3.10 12.29 6.22
C GLY A 35 -3.28 11.77 4.79
N LEU A 36 -4.47 11.27 4.45
CA LEU A 36 -4.81 10.90 3.07
C LEU A 36 -4.78 12.13 2.13
N GLU A 37 -5.37 13.23 2.55
CA GLU A 37 -5.37 14.49 1.80
C GLU A 37 -3.95 15.01 1.54
N GLU A 38 -3.07 14.98 2.55
CA GLU A 38 -1.68 15.39 2.44
C GLU A 38 -0.91 14.51 1.45
N ALA A 39 -1.05 13.18 1.56
CA ALA A 39 -0.40 12.23 0.66
C ALA A 39 -0.88 12.40 -0.80
N LEU A 40 -2.20 12.57 -1.00
CA LEU A 40 -2.78 12.85 -2.31
C LEU A 40 -2.27 14.16 -2.88
N ALA A 41 -2.24 15.23 -2.08
CA ALA A 41 -1.79 16.55 -2.53
C ALA A 41 -0.33 16.50 -3.01
N ALA A 42 0.53 15.83 -2.26
CA ALA A 42 1.95 15.73 -2.60
C ALA A 42 2.20 14.87 -3.85
N GLY A 43 1.56 13.69 -3.95
CA GLY A 43 1.68 12.83 -5.13
C GLY A 43 1.06 13.46 -6.37
N ALA A 44 -0.10 14.13 -6.25
CA ALA A 44 -0.74 14.86 -7.34
C ALA A 44 0.16 15.99 -7.88
N ALA A 45 0.81 16.74 -7.00
CA ALA A 45 1.73 17.81 -7.41
C ALA A 45 2.91 17.31 -8.26
N ILE A 46 3.37 16.07 -8.07
CA ILE A 46 4.36 15.42 -8.95
C ILE A 46 3.76 15.24 -10.35
N LEU A 47 2.57 14.65 -10.45
CA LEU A 47 1.90 14.38 -11.72
C LEU A 47 1.47 15.65 -12.47
N GLU A 48 1.04 16.67 -11.74
CA GLU A 48 0.70 18.01 -12.29
C GLU A 48 1.88 18.69 -12.96
N ARG A 49 3.10 18.47 -12.48
CA ARG A 49 4.34 18.97 -13.11
C ARG A 49 4.79 18.13 -14.31
N GLY A 50 4.06 17.04 -14.62
CA GLY A 50 4.42 16.11 -15.70
C GLY A 50 5.57 15.16 -15.34
N GLU A 51 5.83 14.97 -14.05
CA GLU A 51 6.82 14.01 -13.55
C GLU A 51 6.22 12.58 -13.53
N SER A 52 7.03 11.56 -13.21
CA SER A 52 6.67 10.16 -13.40
C SER A 52 5.68 9.61 -12.36
N ALA A 53 4.90 8.61 -12.77
CA ALA A 53 4.01 7.87 -11.88
C ALA A 53 4.77 7.23 -10.69
N ILE A 54 6.00 6.74 -10.93
CA ILE A 54 6.80 6.10 -9.89
C ILE A 54 7.24 7.10 -8.81
N ASP A 55 7.53 8.35 -9.15
CA ASP A 55 7.88 9.39 -8.18
C ASP A 55 6.63 9.83 -7.39
N ALA A 56 5.47 9.83 -8.02
CA ALA A 56 4.20 10.16 -7.37
C ALA A 56 3.80 9.11 -6.32
N VAL A 57 3.89 7.81 -6.66
CA VAL A 57 3.54 6.74 -5.70
C VAL A 57 4.55 6.65 -4.56
N GLU A 58 5.85 6.86 -4.81
CA GLU A 58 6.85 6.93 -3.74
C GLU A 58 6.54 8.10 -2.79
N THR A 59 6.30 9.30 -3.35
CA THR A 59 6.02 10.49 -2.55
C THR A 59 4.79 10.32 -1.67
N ALA A 60 3.69 9.81 -2.22
CA ALA A 60 2.46 9.55 -1.47
C ALA A 60 2.67 8.47 -0.39
N ALA A 61 3.31 7.35 -0.72
CA ALA A 61 3.56 6.28 0.22
C ALA A 61 4.48 6.72 1.37
N ARG A 62 5.51 7.53 1.12
CA ARG A 62 6.38 8.08 2.17
C ARG A 62 5.62 8.92 3.20
N LEU A 63 4.69 9.76 2.75
CA LEU A 63 3.88 10.56 3.67
C LEU A 63 2.93 9.69 4.49
N LEU A 64 2.39 8.63 3.91
CA LEU A 64 1.60 7.65 4.65
C LEU A 64 2.44 6.84 5.64
N GLU A 65 3.71 6.52 5.33
CA GLU A 65 4.66 5.88 6.26
C GLU A 65 5.03 6.76 7.46
N GLU A 66 5.10 8.09 7.27
CA GLU A 66 5.38 9.04 8.36
C GLU A 66 4.15 9.32 9.23
N ASN A 67 2.94 9.05 8.73
CA ASN A 67 1.71 9.36 9.45
C ASN A 67 1.36 8.28 10.47
N PRO A 68 1.25 8.62 11.78
CA PRO A 68 1.01 7.64 12.85
C PRO A 68 -0.36 6.95 12.80
N CYS A 69 -1.30 7.44 11.99
CA CYS A 69 -2.62 6.83 11.85
C CYS A 69 -2.60 5.49 11.09
N PHE A 70 -1.57 5.27 10.25
CA PHE A 70 -1.52 4.11 9.36
C PHE A 70 -0.55 3.05 9.84
N ASN A 71 -0.76 1.80 9.42
CA ASN A 71 0.09 0.66 9.74
C ASN A 71 1.21 0.50 8.70
N ALA A 72 2.08 1.49 8.62
CA ALA A 72 3.31 1.47 7.83
C ALA A 72 4.30 2.46 8.44
N GLY A 73 5.61 2.22 8.35
CA GLY A 73 6.60 3.10 8.94
C GLY A 73 6.28 3.45 10.39
N ARG A 74 6.11 4.75 10.67
CA ARG A 74 5.74 5.26 12.00
C ARG A 74 4.25 4.99 12.28
N GLY A 75 3.94 4.14 13.20
CA GLY A 75 2.57 3.72 13.50
C GLY A 75 2.31 2.26 13.14
N SER A 76 3.35 1.57 12.72
CA SER A 76 3.31 0.14 12.47
C SER A 76 2.99 -0.66 13.73
N VAL A 77 2.29 -1.77 13.51
CA VAL A 77 2.03 -2.77 14.54
C VAL A 77 3.33 -3.46 14.97
N LEU A 78 3.29 -4.08 16.15
CA LEU A 78 4.45 -4.71 16.76
C LEU A 78 4.44 -6.23 16.56
N THR A 79 5.62 -6.82 16.44
CA THR A 79 5.85 -8.26 16.53
C THR A 79 5.53 -8.77 17.94
N GLU A 80 5.46 -10.08 18.12
CA GLU A 80 5.32 -10.72 19.44
C GLU A 80 6.42 -10.27 20.43
N GLN A 81 7.62 -9.96 19.93
CA GLN A 81 8.75 -9.48 20.74
C GLN A 81 8.67 -7.98 21.07
N GLY A 82 7.68 -7.27 20.53
CA GLY A 82 7.48 -5.85 20.77
C GLY A 82 8.38 -4.94 19.93
N GLU A 83 8.90 -5.43 18.82
CA GLU A 83 9.66 -4.68 17.82
C GLU A 83 8.81 -4.36 16.60
N VAL A 84 9.20 -3.35 15.82
CA VAL A 84 8.63 -3.09 14.49
C VAL A 84 9.48 -3.80 13.43
N GLU A 85 8.82 -4.50 12.52
CA GLU A 85 9.40 -5.04 11.29
C GLU A 85 8.56 -4.57 10.11
N LEU A 86 9.20 -3.93 9.14
CA LEU A 86 8.56 -3.25 8.02
C LEU A 86 8.79 -3.99 6.71
N ASP A 87 7.76 -3.97 5.87
CA ASP A 87 7.77 -4.57 4.54
C ASP A 87 7.31 -3.51 3.52
N ALA A 88 7.94 -3.44 2.35
CA ALA A 88 7.54 -2.53 1.28
C ALA A 88 7.90 -3.07 -0.10
N ALA A 89 7.12 -2.67 -1.11
CA ALA A 89 7.44 -2.90 -2.51
C ALA A 89 7.01 -1.73 -3.38
N ILE A 90 7.76 -1.52 -4.47
CA ILE A 90 7.46 -0.55 -5.51
C ILE A 90 7.74 -1.16 -6.89
N MET A 91 6.92 -0.82 -7.89
CA MET A 91 7.06 -1.36 -9.23
C MET A 91 6.72 -0.33 -10.31
N ASP A 92 7.58 -0.20 -11.32
CA ASP A 92 7.39 0.59 -12.54
C ASP A 92 6.74 -0.28 -13.63
N GLY A 93 5.52 0.05 -14.05
CA GLY A 93 4.78 -0.70 -15.07
C GLY A 93 5.34 -0.59 -16.47
N ARG A 94 6.12 0.44 -16.76
CA ARG A 94 6.75 0.65 -18.08
C ARG A 94 7.79 -0.42 -18.39
N THR A 95 8.64 -0.73 -17.42
CA THR A 95 9.76 -1.67 -17.54
C THR A 95 9.51 -2.97 -16.78
N ARG A 96 8.55 -2.97 -15.87
CA ARG A 96 8.32 -3.98 -14.83
C ARG A 96 9.52 -4.14 -13.88
N ALA A 97 10.36 -3.11 -13.81
CA ALA A 97 11.37 -3.03 -12.76
C ALA A 97 10.67 -2.93 -11.40
N ALA A 98 11.17 -3.66 -10.43
CA ALA A 98 10.60 -3.71 -9.10
C ALA A 98 11.69 -3.77 -8.03
N GLY A 99 11.37 -3.25 -6.85
CA GLY A 99 12.16 -3.42 -5.64
C GLY A 99 11.25 -3.74 -4.47
N ALA A 100 11.67 -4.68 -3.64
CA ALA A 100 10.92 -5.10 -2.48
C ALA A 100 11.85 -5.36 -1.29
N VAL A 101 11.36 -5.07 -0.08
CA VAL A 101 12.09 -5.29 1.16
C VAL A 101 11.16 -5.84 2.24
N SER A 102 11.66 -6.71 3.10
CA SER A 102 10.89 -7.21 4.23
C SER A 102 11.71 -7.35 5.50
N GLY A 103 11.03 -7.27 6.66
CA GLY A 103 11.63 -7.47 7.96
C GLY A 103 12.72 -6.44 8.30
N ILE A 104 12.65 -5.23 7.73
CA ILE A 104 13.57 -4.14 8.04
C ILE A 104 13.18 -3.46 9.35
N LYS A 105 14.16 -2.97 10.10
CA LYS A 105 13.96 -2.46 11.47
C LYS A 105 14.51 -1.06 11.71
N THR A 106 15.38 -0.55 10.85
CA THR A 106 16.11 0.69 11.10
C THR A 106 16.00 1.71 9.99
N THR A 107 15.53 1.35 8.80
CA THR A 107 15.37 2.28 7.69
C THR A 107 14.10 3.09 7.84
N ARG A 108 14.22 4.43 7.97
CA ARG A 108 13.09 5.34 8.23
C ARG A 108 12.00 5.28 7.17
N ALA A 109 12.36 5.18 5.89
CA ALA A 109 11.45 5.16 4.75
C ALA A 109 11.56 3.83 3.97
N PRO A 110 10.78 2.80 4.33
CA PRO A 110 10.78 1.50 3.66
C PRO A 110 10.55 1.58 2.16
N ILE A 111 9.61 2.42 1.73
CA ILE A 111 9.30 2.55 0.30
C ILE A 111 10.47 3.14 -0.50
N SER A 112 11.21 4.09 0.07
CA SER A 112 12.40 4.65 -0.57
C SER A 112 13.54 3.63 -0.64
N LEU A 113 13.63 2.70 0.32
CA LEU A 113 14.56 1.58 0.24
C LEU A 113 14.18 0.63 -0.89
N ALA A 114 12.90 0.29 -1.03
CA ALA A 114 12.40 -0.51 -2.14
C ALA A 114 12.68 0.19 -3.50
N ARG A 115 12.46 1.50 -3.59
CA ARG A 115 12.80 2.30 -4.77
C ARG A 115 14.30 2.27 -5.08
N ARG A 116 15.15 2.48 -4.08
CA ARG A 116 16.61 2.44 -4.23
C ARG A 116 17.09 1.08 -4.72
N LEU A 117 16.50 -0.01 -4.20
CA LEU A 117 16.82 -1.35 -4.66
C LEU A 117 16.44 -1.56 -6.14
N MET A 118 15.24 -1.13 -6.54
CA MET A 118 14.76 -1.20 -7.92
C MET A 118 15.72 -0.51 -8.90
N GLU A 119 16.26 0.65 -8.51
CA GLU A 119 17.17 1.44 -9.34
C GLU A 119 18.59 0.87 -9.36
N HIS A 120 19.01 0.22 -8.30
CA HIS A 120 20.40 -0.24 -8.13
C HIS A 120 20.66 -1.61 -8.77
N GLY A 121 19.59 -2.48 -8.97
CA GLY A 121 19.74 -3.83 -9.54
C GLY A 121 21.02 -4.56 -9.09
N PRO A 122 21.21 -5.81 -9.36
CA PRO A 122 20.39 -6.76 -10.12
C PRO A 122 19.34 -7.48 -9.24
N HIS A 123 19.24 -7.15 -7.94
CA HIS A 123 18.33 -7.82 -7.03
C HIS A 123 16.96 -7.13 -7.02
N VAL A 124 15.90 -7.92 -6.87
CA VAL A 124 14.53 -7.42 -6.74
C VAL A 124 14.05 -7.39 -5.30
N PHE A 125 14.57 -8.30 -4.44
CA PHE A 125 14.06 -8.46 -3.08
C PHE A 125 15.20 -8.67 -2.09
N LEU A 126 15.21 -7.86 -1.01
CA LEU A 126 16.12 -7.98 0.12
C LEU A 126 15.35 -8.14 1.43
N ALA A 127 15.91 -8.83 2.42
CA ALA A 127 15.25 -9.09 3.69
C ALA A 127 16.16 -8.84 4.91
N GLY A 128 15.52 -8.42 6.01
CA GLY A 128 16.10 -8.29 7.34
C GLY A 128 17.30 -7.34 7.40
N ALA A 129 18.21 -7.60 8.34
CA ALA A 129 19.35 -6.74 8.60
C ALA A 129 20.28 -6.51 7.37
N ALA A 130 20.22 -7.38 6.36
CA ALA A 130 20.97 -7.17 5.12
C ALA A 130 20.36 -6.04 4.28
N ALA A 131 19.04 -5.93 4.28
CA ALA A 131 18.34 -4.82 3.62
C ALA A 131 18.61 -3.48 4.34
N ASP A 132 18.61 -3.45 5.67
CA ASP A 132 18.97 -2.25 6.45
C ASP A 132 20.44 -1.83 6.19
N ARG A 133 21.38 -2.78 6.08
CA ARG A 133 22.76 -2.45 5.69
C ARG A 133 22.85 -1.85 4.29
N PHE A 134 22.09 -2.40 3.32
CA PHE A 134 22.03 -1.83 1.98
C PHE A 134 21.46 -0.39 2.02
N ALA A 135 20.41 -0.15 2.81
CA ALA A 135 19.85 1.19 3.01
C ALA A 135 20.91 2.19 3.53
N ALA A 136 21.65 1.82 4.58
CA ALA A 136 22.70 2.66 5.16
C ALA A 136 23.81 2.97 4.13
N THR A 137 24.27 1.98 3.38
CA THR A 137 25.28 2.19 2.33
C THR A 137 24.77 2.99 1.13
N SER A 138 23.46 3.01 0.93
CA SER A 138 22.79 3.80 -0.12
C SER A 138 22.42 5.23 0.32
N GLY A 139 22.82 5.63 1.54
CA GLY A 139 22.60 6.99 2.07
C GLY A 139 21.19 7.24 2.58
N LEU A 140 20.39 6.20 2.84
CA LEU A 140 19.06 6.35 3.44
C LEU A 140 19.17 6.51 4.96
N GLU A 141 18.31 7.36 5.50
CA GLU A 141 18.25 7.66 6.94
C GLU A 141 17.96 6.40 7.75
N GLN A 142 18.79 6.16 8.77
CA GLN A 142 18.63 5.09 9.74
C GLN A 142 18.15 5.65 11.06
N VAL A 143 17.20 4.99 11.70
CA VAL A 143 16.63 5.36 13.00
C VAL A 143 16.67 4.15 13.94
N ALA A 144 16.57 4.41 15.24
CA ALA A 144 16.34 3.34 16.21
C ALA A 144 14.92 2.76 16.03
N ASN A 145 14.73 1.48 16.34
CA ASN A 145 13.42 0.83 16.18
C ASN A 145 12.31 1.52 16.98
N ASP A 146 12.66 2.12 18.12
CA ASP A 146 11.73 2.89 18.97
C ASP A 146 11.10 4.11 18.27
N PHE A 147 11.73 4.64 17.22
CA PHE A 147 11.16 5.72 16.40
C PHE A 147 9.79 5.35 15.83
N PHE A 148 9.59 4.09 15.47
CA PHE A 148 8.36 3.61 14.87
C PHE A 148 7.26 3.27 15.89
N ILE A 149 7.64 3.06 17.16
CA ILE A 149 6.77 2.53 18.20
C ILE A 149 5.88 3.64 18.79
N LEU A 150 4.58 3.46 18.68
CA LEU A 150 3.59 4.32 19.34
C LEU A 150 3.07 3.65 20.64
N PRO A 151 2.77 4.43 21.69
CA PRO A 151 2.20 3.90 22.92
C PRO A 151 0.92 3.08 22.70
N GLU A 152 0.09 3.51 21.76
CA GLU A 152 -1.13 2.78 21.40
C GLU A 152 -0.82 1.40 20.81
N ARG A 153 0.18 1.29 19.93
CA ARG A 153 0.58 -0.01 19.34
C ARG A 153 1.13 -0.97 20.41
N ARG A 154 1.80 -0.43 21.43
CA ARG A 154 2.24 -1.23 22.58
C ARG A 154 1.05 -1.80 23.34
N ARG A 155 0.05 -0.95 23.67
CA ARG A 155 -1.18 -1.40 24.33
C ARG A 155 -1.90 -2.48 23.52
N GLN A 156 -2.02 -2.31 22.21
CA GLN A 156 -2.65 -3.30 21.33
C GLN A 156 -1.91 -4.64 21.30
N LEU A 157 -0.57 -4.61 21.35
CA LEU A 157 0.23 -5.83 21.50
C LEU A 157 -0.06 -6.52 22.82
N ASP A 158 -0.06 -5.79 23.95
CA ASP A 158 -0.31 -6.33 25.28
C ASP A 158 -1.70 -6.97 25.35
N GLU A 159 -2.73 -6.34 24.80
CA GLU A 159 -4.09 -6.87 24.67
C GLU A 159 -4.13 -8.17 23.83
N ALA A 160 -3.43 -8.20 22.70
CA ALA A 160 -3.38 -9.37 21.82
C ALA A 160 -2.67 -10.56 22.51
N LEU A 161 -1.57 -10.31 23.22
CA LEU A 161 -0.84 -11.34 23.94
C LEU A 161 -1.67 -11.89 25.12
N ALA A 162 -2.38 -11.03 25.85
CA ALA A 162 -3.27 -11.43 26.94
C ALA A 162 -4.46 -12.27 26.45
N ALA A 163 -4.99 -11.99 25.25
CA ALA A 163 -6.06 -12.76 24.64
C ALA A 163 -5.61 -14.12 24.06
N GLY A 164 -4.30 -14.40 24.04
CA GLY A 164 -3.75 -15.66 23.51
C GLY A 164 -3.98 -15.87 22.01
N SER A 165 -4.38 -14.83 21.31
CA SER A 165 -4.62 -14.87 19.86
C SER A 165 -3.76 -13.81 19.16
N ALA A 166 -3.30 -14.12 17.96
CA ALA A 166 -2.95 -13.05 17.04
C ALA A 166 -4.20 -12.16 16.89
N ALA A 167 -4.06 -10.86 17.15
CA ALA A 167 -5.17 -9.92 17.02
C ALA A 167 -5.76 -10.05 15.60
N ASP A 168 -7.07 -9.78 15.47
CA ASP A 168 -7.73 -9.77 14.15
C ASP A 168 -6.85 -9.00 13.15
N PRO A 169 -6.31 -9.67 12.12
CA PRO A 169 -5.35 -9.06 11.19
C PRO A 169 -5.92 -7.86 10.44
N ILE A 170 -7.23 -7.67 10.50
CA ILE A 170 -7.98 -6.65 9.76
C ILE A 170 -8.08 -5.32 10.54
N LYS A 171 -7.58 -5.25 11.76
CA LYS A 171 -7.75 -4.06 12.60
C LYS A 171 -6.94 -2.84 12.14
N TYR A 172 -5.80 -3.05 11.43
CA TYR A 172 -4.93 -1.98 10.94
C TYR A 172 -4.31 -2.39 9.60
N GLY A 173 -4.72 -1.70 8.55
CA GLY A 173 -4.36 -2.06 7.18
C GLY A 173 -3.03 -1.48 6.69
N THR A 174 -2.48 -2.09 5.70
CA THR A 174 -1.36 -1.71 4.83
C THR A 174 -1.63 -0.37 4.12
N ILE A 175 -0.63 0.44 3.82
CA ILE A 175 -0.78 1.60 2.93
C ILE A 175 -0.36 1.26 1.51
N GLY A 176 -0.91 1.98 0.53
CA GLY A 176 -0.49 1.85 -0.85
C GLY A 176 -0.88 3.03 -1.73
N ALA A 177 -0.22 3.09 -2.87
CA ALA A 177 -0.46 4.09 -3.89
C ALA A 177 -0.30 3.47 -5.28
N VAL A 178 -1.17 3.83 -6.21
CA VAL A 178 -1.08 3.51 -7.63
C VAL A 178 -1.29 4.76 -8.46
N ALA A 179 -0.48 4.96 -9.49
CA ALA A 179 -0.59 6.14 -10.33
C ALA A 179 -0.43 5.82 -11.81
N VAL A 180 -1.00 6.69 -12.64
CA VAL A 180 -0.70 6.82 -14.07
C VAL A 180 -0.25 8.25 -14.36
N ASP A 181 0.87 8.41 -15.07
CA ASP A 181 1.38 9.70 -15.50
C ASP A 181 0.80 10.17 -16.83
N ALA A 182 1.21 11.37 -17.25
CA ALA A 182 0.77 11.98 -18.50
C ALA A 182 1.16 11.19 -19.77
N ASP A 183 2.16 10.33 -19.68
CA ASP A 183 2.60 9.47 -20.78
C ASP A 183 1.90 8.10 -20.79
N GLY A 184 1.02 7.82 -19.81
CA GLY A 184 0.30 6.57 -19.66
C GLY A 184 1.12 5.47 -18.97
N ASN A 185 2.24 5.81 -18.33
CA ASN A 185 2.99 4.85 -17.54
C ASN A 185 2.33 4.68 -16.16
N VAL A 186 2.20 3.43 -15.72
CA VAL A 186 1.62 3.13 -14.41
C VAL A 186 2.69 2.71 -13.41
N ALA A 187 2.46 2.98 -12.12
CA ALA A 187 3.32 2.55 -11.03
C ALA A 187 2.50 2.17 -9.79
N ALA A 188 3.03 1.25 -8.99
CA ALA A 188 2.43 0.81 -7.74
C ALA A 188 3.46 0.82 -6.59
N ALA A 189 2.99 1.16 -5.40
CA ALA A 189 3.75 1.12 -4.15
C ALA A 189 2.86 0.58 -3.04
N THR A 190 3.40 -0.28 -2.17
CA THR A 190 2.70 -0.82 -1.00
C THR A 190 3.68 -0.94 0.16
N SER A 191 3.26 -0.56 1.38
CA SER A 191 4.10 -0.62 2.59
C SER A 191 3.27 -0.98 3.82
N THR A 192 3.89 -1.71 4.77
CA THR A 192 3.18 -2.23 5.94
C THR A 192 4.10 -2.59 7.11
N GLY A 193 3.54 -2.54 8.34
CA GLY A 193 4.10 -3.21 9.52
C GLY A 193 3.65 -4.67 9.69
N GLY A 194 2.75 -5.16 8.82
CA GLY A 194 2.17 -6.50 8.93
C GLY A 194 0.97 -6.56 9.88
N ILE A 195 0.90 -7.58 10.73
CA ILE A 195 -0.17 -7.82 11.70
C ILE A 195 0.35 -7.78 13.14
N THR A 196 -0.49 -7.35 14.09
CA THR A 196 -0.14 -7.30 15.52
C THR A 196 0.24 -8.68 16.04
N ALA A 197 1.31 -8.72 16.84
CA ALA A 197 1.87 -9.95 17.42
C ALA A 197 2.34 -10.98 16.37
N LYS A 198 2.72 -10.53 15.16
CA LYS A 198 3.30 -11.42 14.14
C LYS A 198 4.55 -12.14 14.69
N ARG A 199 4.73 -13.40 14.25
CA ARG A 199 5.76 -14.31 14.75
C ARG A 199 6.68 -14.78 13.63
N TRP A 200 7.86 -15.26 14.02
CA TRP A 200 8.78 -16.01 13.14
C TRP A 200 9.19 -15.28 11.86
N GLY A 201 9.20 -13.92 11.88
CA GLY A 201 9.48 -13.14 10.70
C GLY A 201 8.39 -13.22 9.63
N ARG A 202 7.10 -13.31 10.06
CA ARG A 202 5.96 -13.37 9.14
C ARG A 202 5.99 -12.21 8.16
N VAL A 203 5.90 -12.53 6.88
CA VAL A 203 5.77 -11.62 5.76
C VAL A 203 4.37 -11.76 5.14
N GLY A 204 3.68 -10.63 4.92
CA GLY A 204 2.40 -10.57 4.22
C GLY A 204 2.55 -10.45 2.71
N ASP A 205 1.46 -10.08 2.07
CA ASP A 205 1.38 -9.88 0.61
C ASP A 205 2.12 -8.63 0.12
N SER A 206 2.19 -7.58 0.95
CA SER A 206 2.64 -6.23 0.55
C SER A 206 4.00 -6.20 -0.16
N PRO A 207 5.08 -6.88 0.33
CA PRO A 207 6.37 -6.87 -0.35
C PRO A 207 6.47 -7.88 -1.49
N LEU A 208 5.47 -8.72 -1.70
CA LEU A 208 5.49 -9.77 -2.71
C LEU A 208 4.93 -9.25 -4.03
N ILE A 209 5.84 -9.07 -5.00
CA ILE A 209 5.46 -8.65 -6.36
C ILE A 209 4.51 -9.68 -6.97
N GLY A 210 3.32 -9.20 -7.36
CA GLY A 210 2.23 -10.03 -7.86
C GLY A 210 1.16 -10.37 -6.82
N ALA A 211 1.47 -10.32 -5.52
CA ALA A 211 0.49 -10.55 -4.46
C ALA A 211 -0.12 -9.24 -3.95
N GLY A 212 0.68 -8.40 -3.29
CA GLY A 212 0.24 -7.11 -2.74
C GLY A 212 0.55 -5.91 -3.63
N THR A 213 1.53 -6.02 -4.52
CA THR A 213 2.01 -4.93 -5.38
C THR A 213 2.26 -5.45 -6.79
N TYR A 214 1.68 -4.80 -7.80
CA TYR A 214 1.99 -5.10 -9.20
C TYR A 214 1.75 -3.90 -10.12
N ALA A 215 2.60 -3.71 -11.13
CA ALA A 215 2.41 -2.72 -12.17
C ALA A 215 2.88 -3.20 -13.54
N ASP A 216 2.04 -3.02 -14.57
CA ASP A 216 2.33 -3.39 -15.95
C ASP A 216 1.54 -2.48 -16.89
N ASN A 217 2.23 -1.71 -17.75
CA ASN A 217 1.59 -0.83 -18.73
C ASN A 217 0.68 -1.57 -19.73
N ARG A 218 0.72 -2.89 -19.78
CA ARG A 218 -0.19 -3.70 -20.61
C ARG A 218 -1.52 -3.99 -19.92
N ALA A 219 -1.66 -3.62 -18.64
CA ALA A 219 -2.84 -3.89 -17.81
C ALA A 219 -3.17 -2.72 -16.87
N ALA A 220 -2.53 -2.69 -15.70
CA ALA A 220 -2.78 -1.72 -14.65
C ALA A 220 -1.64 -1.68 -13.61
N ALA A 221 -1.67 -0.68 -12.71
CA ALA A 221 -1.01 -0.72 -11.41
C ALA A 221 -2.01 -1.09 -10.33
N ILE A 222 -1.63 -1.97 -9.41
CA ILE A 222 -2.47 -2.54 -8.36
C ILE A 222 -1.73 -2.53 -7.02
N SER A 223 -2.43 -2.13 -5.95
CA SER A 223 -1.99 -2.27 -4.56
C SER A 223 -3.10 -2.89 -3.71
N ALA A 224 -2.71 -3.81 -2.84
CA ALA A 224 -3.62 -4.61 -2.03
C ALA A 224 -3.45 -4.35 -0.53
N THR A 225 -4.50 -4.62 0.23
CA THR A 225 -4.52 -4.56 1.69
C THR A 225 -5.51 -5.58 2.25
N GLY A 226 -5.16 -6.28 3.35
CA GLY A 226 -6.08 -7.24 3.96
C GLY A 226 -5.39 -8.44 4.60
N SER A 227 -6.06 -9.59 4.53
CA SER A 227 -5.58 -10.87 5.06
C SER A 227 -4.48 -11.45 4.14
N GLY A 228 -3.24 -11.00 4.33
CA GLY A 228 -2.11 -11.19 3.41
C GLY A 228 -1.91 -12.62 2.91
N GLU A 229 -2.12 -13.62 3.76
CA GLU A 229 -1.99 -15.04 3.42
C GLU A 229 -2.89 -15.47 2.26
N TYR A 230 -4.08 -14.88 2.17
CA TYR A 230 -5.04 -15.18 1.08
C TYR A 230 -4.68 -14.44 -0.19
N PHE A 231 -4.22 -13.18 -0.08
CA PHE A 231 -3.71 -12.41 -1.21
C PHE A 231 -2.46 -13.04 -1.83
N ILE A 232 -1.57 -13.62 -1.01
CA ILE A 232 -0.41 -14.40 -1.47
C ILE A 232 -0.87 -15.63 -2.25
N ARG A 233 -1.80 -16.42 -1.70
CA ARG A 233 -2.30 -17.67 -2.31
C ARG A 233 -3.04 -17.43 -3.63
N ALA A 234 -3.76 -16.30 -3.73
CA ALA A 234 -4.46 -15.87 -4.93
C ALA A 234 -3.55 -15.14 -5.94
N VAL A 235 -2.30 -14.79 -5.57
CA VAL A 235 -1.41 -13.92 -6.36
C VAL A 235 -2.16 -12.65 -6.81
N ALA A 236 -2.89 -12.04 -5.90
CA ALA A 236 -4.05 -11.17 -6.14
C ALA A 236 -3.78 -10.00 -7.09
N ALA A 237 -2.69 -9.23 -6.88
CA ALA A 237 -2.40 -8.08 -7.71
C ALA A 237 -2.06 -8.46 -9.17
N HIS A 238 -1.35 -9.57 -9.38
CA HIS A 238 -1.08 -10.09 -10.72
C HIS A 238 -2.34 -10.69 -11.37
N GLU A 239 -3.20 -11.36 -10.60
CA GLU A 239 -4.44 -11.93 -11.11
C GLU A 239 -5.37 -10.83 -11.67
N VAL A 240 -5.50 -9.66 -10.98
CA VAL A 240 -6.20 -8.49 -11.54
C VAL A 240 -5.61 -8.10 -12.90
N ALA A 241 -4.28 -7.95 -12.99
CA ALA A 241 -3.62 -7.59 -14.23
C ALA A 241 -3.77 -8.66 -15.32
N ALA A 242 -3.77 -9.94 -14.95
CA ALA A 242 -3.98 -11.06 -15.87
C ALA A 242 -5.39 -11.09 -16.44
N ARG A 243 -6.42 -10.87 -15.62
CA ARG A 243 -7.83 -10.78 -16.04
C ARG A 243 -8.06 -9.68 -17.04
N ILE A 244 -7.47 -8.50 -16.82
CA ILE A 244 -7.54 -7.39 -17.78
C ILE A 244 -6.84 -7.77 -19.09
N ARG A 245 -5.60 -8.25 -19.02
CA ARG A 245 -4.75 -8.49 -20.17
C ARG A 245 -5.15 -9.70 -21.00
N LEU A 246 -5.62 -10.77 -20.37
CA LEU A 246 -5.94 -12.07 -21.00
C LEU A 246 -7.44 -12.32 -21.09
N GLY A 247 -8.20 -11.86 -20.10
CA GLY A 247 -9.66 -12.04 -20.01
C GLY A 247 -10.46 -10.90 -20.64
N CYS A 248 -9.80 -9.79 -21.01
CA CYS A 248 -10.47 -8.59 -21.53
C CYS A 248 -11.53 -8.01 -20.57
N GLU A 249 -11.37 -8.26 -19.25
CA GLU A 249 -12.23 -7.70 -18.22
C GLU A 249 -11.96 -6.21 -18.02
N THR A 250 -12.98 -5.46 -17.62
CA THR A 250 -12.80 -4.09 -17.14
C THR A 250 -12.04 -4.10 -15.82
N LEU A 251 -11.43 -2.95 -15.45
CA LEU A 251 -10.69 -2.83 -14.20
C LEU A 251 -11.53 -3.22 -12.97
N GLN A 252 -12.80 -2.78 -12.93
CA GLN A 252 -13.71 -3.11 -11.83
C GLN A 252 -14.08 -4.59 -11.81
N GLN A 253 -14.40 -5.20 -12.96
CA GLN A 253 -14.72 -6.63 -13.03
C GLN A 253 -13.56 -7.51 -12.55
N ALA A 254 -12.33 -7.14 -12.91
CA ALA A 254 -11.13 -7.88 -12.47
C ALA A 254 -10.93 -7.79 -10.95
N ILE A 255 -11.11 -6.58 -10.35
CA ILE A 255 -11.05 -6.38 -8.90
C ILE A 255 -12.13 -7.20 -8.19
N ASP A 256 -13.38 -7.09 -8.63
CA ASP A 256 -14.52 -7.78 -8.01
C ASP A 256 -14.34 -9.31 -8.07
N GLY A 257 -13.86 -9.82 -9.20
CA GLY A 257 -13.59 -11.24 -9.39
C GLY A 257 -12.49 -11.76 -8.46
N VAL A 258 -11.40 -11.01 -8.29
CA VAL A 258 -10.30 -11.38 -7.38
C VAL A 258 -10.74 -11.30 -5.92
N LEU A 259 -11.50 -10.28 -5.53
CA LEU A 259 -12.04 -10.16 -4.17
C LEU A 259 -13.04 -11.28 -3.85
N ALA A 260 -13.86 -11.70 -4.81
CA ALA A 260 -14.74 -12.85 -4.65
C ALA A 260 -13.96 -14.17 -4.45
N ASP A 261 -12.86 -14.36 -5.18
CA ASP A 261 -11.97 -15.52 -4.99
C ASP A 261 -11.33 -15.50 -3.61
N ILE A 262 -10.76 -14.37 -3.18
CA ILE A 262 -10.20 -14.19 -1.83
C ILE A 262 -11.24 -14.49 -0.75
N ALA A 263 -12.47 -13.99 -0.92
CA ALA A 263 -13.57 -14.25 0.02
C ALA A 263 -13.94 -15.74 0.06
N SER A 264 -13.92 -16.46 -1.08
CA SER A 264 -14.16 -17.90 -1.16
C SER A 264 -13.13 -18.72 -0.38
N LEU A 265 -11.88 -18.21 -0.30
CA LEU A 265 -10.80 -18.79 0.48
C LEU A 265 -10.90 -18.46 1.98
N GLY A 266 -11.81 -17.56 2.38
CA GLY A 266 -11.99 -17.08 3.75
C GLY A 266 -11.23 -15.81 4.09
N GLY A 267 -10.60 -15.15 3.13
CA GLY A 267 -9.88 -13.89 3.29
C GLY A 267 -10.79 -12.66 3.17
N LYS A 268 -10.30 -11.53 3.68
CA LYS A 268 -10.93 -10.21 3.57
C LYS A 268 -9.89 -9.15 3.26
N GLY A 269 -10.31 -8.08 2.59
CA GLY A 269 -9.42 -6.95 2.31
C GLY A 269 -9.95 -6.08 1.19
N GLY A 270 -9.04 -5.35 0.53
CA GLY A 270 -9.36 -4.47 -0.58
C GLY A 270 -8.21 -4.31 -1.56
N LEU A 271 -8.53 -3.78 -2.70
CA LEU A 271 -7.62 -3.50 -3.82
C LEU A 271 -7.92 -2.10 -4.36
N ILE A 272 -6.87 -1.39 -4.75
CA ILE A 272 -6.96 -0.20 -5.60
C ILE A 272 -6.21 -0.46 -6.89
N ALA A 273 -6.69 0.10 -8.00
CA ALA A 273 -6.01 -0.02 -9.28
C ALA A 273 -6.22 1.20 -10.18
N VAL A 274 -5.24 1.43 -11.08
CA VAL A 274 -5.32 2.43 -12.14
C VAL A 274 -4.78 1.85 -13.44
N SER A 275 -5.49 2.09 -14.55
CA SER A 275 -5.09 1.67 -15.89
C SER A 275 -4.21 2.72 -16.60
N PRO A 276 -3.47 2.34 -17.67
CA PRO A 276 -2.73 3.29 -18.51
C PRO A 276 -3.63 4.33 -19.22
N SER A 277 -4.93 4.04 -19.38
CA SER A 277 -5.92 4.98 -19.93
C SER A 277 -6.41 6.03 -18.91
N GLY A 278 -6.04 5.87 -17.64
CA GLY A 278 -6.47 6.75 -16.56
C GLY A 278 -7.77 6.31 -15.88
N ASP A 279 -8.29 5.11 -16.18
CA ASP A 279 -9.40 4.56 -15.42
C ASP A 279 -8.92 4.12 -14.04
N ALA A 280 -9.70 4.41 -13.01
CA ALA A 280 -9.44 3.97 -11.64
C ALA A 280 -10.58 3.09 -11.14
N ALA A 281 -10.24 2.11 -10.32
CA ALA A 281 -11.20 1.27 -9.64
C ALA A 281 -10.65 0.80 -8.29
N TRP A 282 -11.55 0.44 -7.40
CA TRP A 282 -11.25 -0.18 -6.11
C TRP A 282 -12.41 -1.06 -5.68
N GLY A 283 -12.12 -1.95 -4.78
CA GLY A 283 -13.11 -2.78 -4.12
C GLY A 283 -12.60 -3.26 -2.78
N PHE A 284 -13.49 -3.59 -1.85
CA PHE A 284 -13.14 -4.14 -0.56
C PHE A 284 -14.30 -4.98 0.02
N THR A 285 -13.93 -5.99 0.82
CA THR A 285 -14.85 -6.90 1.50
C THR A 285 -14.89 -6.67 3.01
N THR A 286 -14.24 -5.63 3.48
CA THR A 286 -14.27 -5.14 4.87
C THR A 286 -15.31 -4.04 5.00
N PRO A 287 -15.78 -3.72 6.24
CA PRO A 287 -16.73 -2.62 6.44
C PRO A 287 -16.22 -1.25 6.01
N ALA A 288 -14.91 -1.04 6.05
CA ALA A 288 -14.28 0.24 5.68
C ALA A 288 -12.95 0.03 4.96
N MET A 289 -12.57 0.98 4.12
CA MET A 289 -11.23 1.12 3.54
C MET A 289 -10.88 2.61 3.45
N TYR A 290 -9.81 3.01 4.14
CA TYR A 290 -9.21 4.33 3.98
C TYR A 290 -8.69 4.45 2.56
N ARG A 291 -9.22 5.39 1.78
CA ARG A 291 -8.87 5.56 0.37
C ARG A 291 -8.96 7.00 -0.08
N GLY A 292 -8.31 7.30 -1.19
CA GLY A 292 -8.44 8.59 -1.84
C GLY A 292 -7.99 8.56 -3.28
N MET A 293 -8.49 9.51 -4.05
CA MET A 293 -8.17 9.67 -5.47
C MET A 293 -7.87 11.14 -5.78
N ALA A 294 -6.96 11.36 -6.71
CA ALA A 294 -6.64 12.67 -7.26
C ALA A 294 -6.51 12.60 -8.79
N ASP A 295 -7.04 13.59 -9.45
CA ASP A 295 -6.85 13.87 -10.89
C ASP A 295 -6.92 15.36 -11.15
N ALA A 296 -6.92 15.78 -12.42
CA ALA A 296 -6.96 17.18 -12.82
C ALA A 296 -8.28 17.91 -12.39
N SER A 297 -9.33 17.18 -11.98
CA SER A 297 -10.59 17.77 -11.51
C SER A 297 -10.60 18.03 -10.00
N GLY A 298 -9.73 17.41 -9.24
CA GLY A 298 -9.63 17.58 -7.79
C GLY A 298 -9.18 16.34 -7.03
N ARG A 299 -9.44 16.34 -5.73
CA ARG A 299 -9.08 15.26 -4.80
C ARG A 299 -10.29 14.88 -3.95
N THR A 300 -10.41 13.60 -3.68
CA THR A 300 -11.43 13.05 -2.78
C THR A 300 -10.83 12.03 -1.84
N VAL A 301 -11.32 11.97 -0.60
CA VAL A 301 -10.98 10.92 0.36
C VAL A 301 -12.26 10.30 0.92
N ALA A 302 -12.21 9.01 1.18
CA ALA A 302 -13.32 8.25 1.74
C ALA A 302 -12.82 7.13 2.67
N ILE A 303 -13.67 6.70 3.59
CA ILE A 303 -13.39 5.62 4.55
C ILE A 303 -14.47 4.55 4.46
N TYR A 304 -15.73 4.93 4.51
CA TYR A 304 -16.87 4.00 4.60
C TYR A 304 -17.39 3.59 3.22
N SER A 305 -18.07 2.45 3.17
CA SER A 305 -18.67 1.91 1.94
C SER A 305 -19.78 2.79 1.37
N GLU A 306 -20.47 3.54 2.24
CA GLU A 306 -21.60 4.41 1.86
C GLU A 306 -21.15 5.80 1.32
N GLU A 307 -19.88 6.15 1.49
CA GLU A 307 -19.34 7.41 0.97
C GLU A 307 -19.14 7.29 -0.54
N THR A 308 -20.05 7.91 -1.27
CA THR A 308 -19.89 8.14 -2.71
C THR A 308 -18.91 9.29 -2.92
N GLU A 309 -17.88 9.04 -3.70
CA GLU A 309 -16.94 10.07 -4.13
C GLU A 309 -17.67 11.05 -5.06
N ARG A 310 -17.86 12.27 -4.58
CA ARG A 310 -18.46 13.38 -5.34
C ARG A 310 -17.38 14.31 -5.84
#